data_383cecbe4af4ba7eeb9c55b63d20aa8c
#
_entry.id   383cecbe4af4ba7eeb9c55b63d20aa8c
#
_cell.length_a   1.000
_cell.length_b   1.000
_cell.length_c   1.000
_cell.angle_alpha   90.00
_cell.angle_beta   90.00
_cell.angle_gamma   90.00
#
_symmetry.space_group_name_H-M   'P 1'
#
loop_
_entity.id
_entity.type
_entity.pdbx_description
1 polymer ?
#
loop_
_entity_poly.entity_id
_entity_poly.type
_entity_poly.pdbx_seq_one_letter_code
_entity_poly.pdbx_strand_id
1 'polypeptide(L)'
;MASKKQNYLQQFELKYGCNPHQKPAAIHSLEGLKLPFSVLNGQPGYINLLDALNAWQLVQELDEVLGLPAAASCKHVSPAGAAVSVPLNDILKEVYDCKDLELSQLATAYIRARGADPLSSFGDFISLSRKVDVNTAELIRKMVSDGIIAPGFDDDALKLLKEKKGGKYLILLADTEFRAPEIEFREVYGVGFSQLRNTVKINEKSLLTEVVTKKKQLSASARRDLILASITLKYTQSNSVAYALDGQMIGIGAGQQSRVDCTKLAGSKAETWFMRQHTKVRNLPFHEQVSNVERTNARILCIDGGMTVPELRAWKSQFSAPVEALPQEEKAAWLAKLKGVSLSSDAFFPFRDNIDQASKRGVNFIVQPGGSNRDEEVISASDEYEMVMAFSGIRLFHH
;
A
#
# COMPACT_ATOMS: atom_id res chain seq x y z
N MET A 1 17.92 -11.27 -32.93
CA MET A 1 17.34 -12.14 -31.90
C MET A 1 16.32 -13.03 -32.57
N ALA A 2 16.42 -14.36 -32.45
CA ALA A 2 15.43 -15.26 -33.00
C ALA A 2 14.10 -15.06 -32.26
N SER A 3 13.01 -14.89 -33.01
CA SER A 3 11.65 -14.80 -32.46
C SER A 3 11.34 -16.10 -31.69
N LYS A 4 11.42 -16.06 -30.36
CA LYS A 4 10.92 -17.17 -29.54
C LYS A 4 9.39 -17.09 -29.52
N LYS A 5 8.74 -18.03 -30.19
CA LYS A 5 7.29 -18.21 -30.09
C LYS A 5 6.96 -18.59 -28.63
N GLN A 6 6.18 -17.77 -27.95
CA GLN A 6 5.65 -18.11 -26.62
C GLN A 6 4.25 -18.67 -26.79
N ASN A 7 4.01 -19.87 -26.32
CA ASN A 7 2.70 -20.50 -26.30
C ASN A 7 2.10 -20.34 -24.90
N TYR A 8 0.82 -19.99 -24.84
CA TYR A 8 0.04 -19.89 -23.61
C TYR A 8 -1.00 -21.00 -23.59
N LEU A 9 -1.05 -21.76 -22.50
CA LEU A 9 -2.03 -22.83 -22.30
C LEU A 9 -3.10 -22.35 -21.32
N GLN A 10 -4.37 -22.48 -21.73
CA GLN A 10 -5.50 -22.16 -20.85
C GLN A 10 -5.51 -23.09 -19.65
N GLN A 11 -5.62 -22.50 -18.46
CA GLN A 11 -5.66 -23.21 -17.18
C GLN A 11 -7.10 -23.37 -16.68
N PHE A 12 -7.86 -22.27 -16.66
CA PHE A 12 -9.28 -22.29 -16.31
C PHE A 12 -10.01 -21.06 -16.85
N GLU A 13 -11.33 -21.18 -16.96
CA GLU A 13 -12.20 -20.09 -17.38
C GLU A 13 -12.56 -19.18 -16.22
N LEU A 14 -12.74 -17.89 -16.50
CA LEU A 14 -13.27 -16.89 -15.60
C LEU A 14 -14.69 -16.55 -15.95
N LYS A 15 -15.46 -16.13 -14.97
CA LYS A 15 -16.85 -15.69 -15.18
C LYS A 15 -16.96 -14.54 -16.20
N TYR A 16 -15.99 -13.61 -16.19
CA TYR A 16 -15.80 -12.48 -17.12
C TYR A 16 -14.40 -11.88 -16.91
N GLY A 17 -13.97 -11.02 -17.81
CA GLY A 17 -12.72 -10.27 -17.73
C GLY A 17 -12.78 -9.10 -16.74
N CYS A 18 -12.22 -7.94 -17.09
CA CYS A 18 -12.30 -6.75 -16.23
C CYS A 18 -13.76 -6.29 -16.02
N ASN A 19 -14.61 -6.44 -17.02
CA ASN A 19 -16.01 -6.03 -16.97
C ASN A 19 -16.95 -7.21 -17.28
N PRO A 20 -18.18 -7.22 -16.74
CA PRO A 20 -19.13 -8.34 -16.92
C PRO A 20 -19.46 -8.71 -18.37
N HIS A 21 -19.36 -7.77 -19.30
CA HIS A 21 -19.61 -8.00 -20.73
C HIS A 21 -18.39 -8.56 -21.49
N GLN A 22 -17.20 -8.54 -20.90
CA GLN A 22 -15.97 -9.06 -21.50
C GLN A 22 -15.90 -10.58 -21.32
N LYS A 23 -16.55 -11.29 -22.25
CA LYS A 23 -16.60 -12.75 -22.32
C LYS A 23 -16.29 -13.22 -23.73
N PRO A 24 -15.61 -14.38 -23.91
CA PRO A 24 -15.06 -15.25 -22.85
C PRO A 24 -13.87 -14.63 -22.14
N ALA A 25 -13.55 -15.15 -20.94
CA ALA A 25 -12.36 -14.77 -20.17
C ALA A 25 -11.73 -16.02 -19.54
N ALA A 26 -10.42 -16.09 -19.52
CA ALA A 26 -9.68 -17.23 -19.02
C ALA A 26 -8.31 -16.85 -18.48
N ILE A 27 -7.72 -17.69 -17.66
CA ILE A 27 -6.34 -17.60 -17.20
C ILE A 27 -5.51 -18.61 -17.99
N HIS A 28 -4.33 -18.14 -18.38
CA HIS A 28 -3.36 -18.91 -19.15
C HIS A 28 -2.00 -18.90 -18.44
N SER A 29 -1.27 -19.99 -18.52
CA SER A 29 0.16 -20.04 -18.18
C SER A 29 1.00 -20.21 -19.44
N LEU A 30 2.27 -19.83 -19.38
CA LEU A 30 3.23 -20.19 -20.41
C LEU A 30 3.38 -21.71 -20.46
N GLU A 31 3.52 -22.27 -21.66
CA GLU A 31 3.75 -23.71 -21.86
C GLU A 31 4.96 -24.17 -21.04
N GLY A 32 4.77 -25.25 -20.29
CA GLY A 32 5.78 -25.80 -19.37
C GLY A 32 5.84 -25.15 -18.00
N LEU A 33 5.05 -24.08 -17.73
CA LEU A 33 4.96 -23.46 -16.42
C LEU A 33 3.61 -23.76 -15.75
N LYS A 34 3.66 -24.00 -14.42
CA LYS A 34 2.47 -24.01 -13.57
C LYS A 34 2.07 -22.59 -13.23
N LEU A 35 0.84 -22.41 -12.71
CA LEU A 35 0.45 -21.13 -12.10
C LEU A 35 1.25 -20.89 -10.82
N PRO A 36 1.54 -19.61 -10.47
CA PRO A 36 2.24 -19.24 -9.23
C PRO A 36 1.37 -19.37 -7.98
N PHE A 37 0.18 -19.94 -8.09
CA PHE A 37 -0.76 -20.13 -6.99
C PHE A 37 -1.68 -21.32 -7.24
N SER A 38 -2.31 -21.81 -6.17
CA SER A 38 -3.48 -22.67 -6.21
C SER A 38 -4.67 -22.06 -5.47
N VAL A 39 -5.89 -22.42 -5.89
CA VAL A 39 -7.13 -21.93 -5.26
C VAL A 39 -7.55 -22.90 -4.18
N LEU A 40 -7.54 -22.46 -2.90
CA LEU A 40 -7.98 -23.26 -1.76
C LEU A 40 -9.47 -23.08 -1.45
N ASN A 41 -10.05 -21.95 -1.83
CA ASN A 41 -11.47 -21.63 -1.65
C ASN A 41 -11.92 -20.50 -2.56
N GLY A 42 -13.22 -20.47 -2.87
CA GLY A 42 -13.83 -19.41 -3.67
C GLY A 42 -13.57 -19.54 -5.17
N GLN A 43 -14.04 -18.57 -5.93
CA GLN A 43 -13.82 -18.47 -7.39
C GLN A 43 -13.07 -17.19 -7.70
N PRO A 44 -11.90 -17.26 -8.33
CA PRO A 44 -11.13 -16.07 -8.66
C PRO A 44 -11.81 -15.26 -9.77
N GLY A 45 -11.81 -13.92 -9.61
CA GLY A 45 -12.15 -12.99 -10.65
C GLY A 45 -10.89 -12.45 -11.33
N TYR A 46 -11.04 -11.88 -12.51
CA TYR A 46 -9.93 -11.32 -13.29
C TYR A 46 -9.13 -10.27 -12.49
N ILE A 47 -9.82 -9.28 -11.92
CA ILE A 47 -9.19 -8.21 -11.12
C ILE A 47 -8.57 -8.77 -9.84
N ASN A 48 -9.24 -9.72 -9.17
CA ASN A 48 -8.71 -10.33 -7.95
C ASN A 48 -7.34 -11.00 -8.19
N LEU A 49 -7.16 -11.66 -9.34
CA LEU A 49 -5.89 -12.29 -9.67
C LEU A 49 -4.79 -11.27 -10.01
N LEU A 50 -5.14 -10.16 -10.68
CA LEU A 50 -4.18 -9.07 -10.89
C LEU A 50 -3.71 -8.46 -9.57
N ASP A 51 -4.65 -8.18 -8.65
CA ASP A 51 -4.34 -7.67 -7.31
C ASP A 51 -3.47 -8.67 -6.54
N ALA A 52 -3.87 -9.96 -6.51
CA ALA A 52 -3.15 -11.02 -5.81
C ALA A 52 -1.70 -11.15 -6.28
N LEU A 53 -1.50 -11.23 -7.59
CA LEU A 53 -0.17 -11.47 -8.17
C LEU A 53 0.76 -10.27 -8.02
N ASN A 54 0.22 -9.04 -8.11
CA ASN A 54 1.00 -7.83 -7.86
C ASN A 54 1.39 -7.72 -6.39
N ALA A 55 0.42 -7.87 -5.49
CA ALA A 55 0.64 -7.77 -4.04
C ALA A 55 1.53 -8.91 -3.49
N TRP A 56 1.47 -10.11 -4.08
CA TRP A 56 2.31 -11.24 -3.67
C TRP A 56 3.79 -10.94 -3.91
N GLN A 57 4.14 -10.42 -5.09
CA GLN A 57 5.52 -10.02 -5.39
C GLN A 57 6.02 -8.94 -4.42
N LEU A 58 5.17 -7.96 -4.11
CA LEU A 58 5.49 -6.89 -3.16
C LEU A 58 5.86 -7.43 -1.77
N VAL A 59 5.02 -8.29 -1.18
CA VAL A 59 5.27 -8.78 0.19
C VAL A 59 6.43 -9.76 0.27
N GLN A 60 6.66 -10.57 -0.79
CA GLN A 60 7.85 -11.41 -0.87
C GLN A 60 9.14 -10.58 -0.86
N GLU A 61 9.21 -9.53 -1.69
CA GLU A 61 10.40 -8.69 -1.77
C GLU A 61 10.62 -7.92 -0.47
N LEU A 62 9.56 -7.45 0.19
CA LEU A 62 9.66 -6.80 1.50
C LEU A 62 10.23 -7.74 2.59
N ASP A 63 9.72 -8.97 2.67
CA ASP A 63 10.20 -9.95 3.66
C ASP A 63 11.63 -10.39 3.34
N GLU A 64 11.96 -10.64 2.08
CA GLU A 64 13.32 -11.02 1.66
C GLU A 64 14.35 -9.95 2.03
N VAL A 65 14.02 -8.67 1.81
CA VAL A 65 14.97 -7.57 1.98
C VAL A 65 15.05 -7.09 3.42
N LEU A 66 13.91 -7.00 4.14
CA LEU A 66 13.87 -6.44 5.49
C LEU A 66 13.89 -7.51 6.59
N GLY A 67 13.71 -8.79 6.24
CA GLY A 67 13.72 -9.91 7.20
C GLY A 67 12.54 -9.91 8.17
N LEU A 68 11.50 -9.13 7.90
CA LEU A 68 10.32 -8.96 8.74
C LEU A 68 9.06 -9.46 8.03
N PRO A 69 8.11 -10.09 8.75
CA PRO A 69 6.81 -10.38 8.17
C PRO A 69 6.22 -9.15 7.51
N ALA A 70 5.74 -9.29 6.28
CA ALA A 70 5.19 -8.22 5.48
C ALA A 70 3.74 -8.48 5.07
N ALA A 71 2.98 -7.41 4.91
CA ALA A 71 1.61 -7.43 4.44
C ALA A 71 1.34 -6.29 3.46
N ALA A 72 0.42 -6.53 2.53
CA ALA A 72 -0.11 -5.51 1.63
C ALA A 72 -1.64 -5.61 1.52
N SER A 73 -2.27 -4.45 1.41
CA SER A 73 -3.67 -4.26 1.02
C SER A 73 -3.67 -3.69 -0.39
N CYS A 74 -4.15 -4.46 -1.36
CA CYS A 74 -4.10 -4.09 -2.78
C CYS A 74 -5.52 -3.88 -3.34
N LYS A 75 -5.66 -2.88 -4.18
CA LYS A 75 -6.91 -2.61 -4.88
C LYS A 75 -6.62 -1.93 -6.22
N HIS A 76 -7.31 -2.38 -7.28
CA HIS A 76 -7.11 -1.87 -8.64
C HIS A 76 -5.64 -1.93 -9.09
N VAL A 77 -5.00 -3.07 -8.80
CA VAL A 77 -3.61 -3.41 -9.17
C VAL A 77 -2.55 -2.49 -8.54
N SER A 78 -2.91 -1.74 -7.51
CA SER A 78 -1.97 -0.90 -6.75
C SER A 78 -2.14 -1.11 -5.25
N PRO A 79 -1.08 -1.06 -4.46
CA PRO A 79 -1.19 -1.11 -3.02
C PRO A 79 -1.88 0.15 -2.48
N ALA A 80 -2.94 -0.05 -1.69
CA ALA A 80 -3.54 0.99 -0.84
C ALA A 80 -2.69 1.20 0.43
N GLY A 81 -2.01 0.14 0.86
CA GLY A 81 -1.07 0.15 1.95
C GLY A 81 -0.17 -1.07 1.95
N ALA A 82 1.01 -0.93 2.52
CA ALA A 82 1.97 -2.00 2.76
C ALA A 82 2.70 -1.73 4.08
N ALA A 83 3.12 -2.78 4.77
CA ALA A 83 3.84 -2.65 6.04
C ALA A 83 4.65 -3.90 6.35
N VAL A 84 5.62 -3.72 7.24
CA VAL A 84 6.34 -4.80 7.90
C VAL A 84 6.03 -4.82 9.40
N SER A 85 6.33 -5.93 10.06
CA SER A 85 6.06 -6.13 11.48
C SER A 85 6.95 -5.24 12.36
N VAL A 86 6.47 -4.05 12.67
CA VAL A 86 7.03 -3.15 13.69
C VAL A 86 6.00 -2.99 14.79
N PRO A 87 6.36 -3.08 16.08
CA PRO A 87 5.40 -2.97 17.18
C PRO A 87 4.56 -1.69 17.10
N LEU A 88 3.27 -1.80 17.43
CA LEU A 88 2.36 -0.65 17.50
C LEU A 88 2.54 0.07 18.84
N ASN A 89 2.53 1.40 18.81
CA ASN A 89 2.33 2.20 20.02
C ASN A 89 0.85 2.17 20.45
N ASP A 90 0.54 2.61 21.66
CA ASP A 90 -0.81 2.54 22.22
C ASP A 90 -1.83 3.37 21.43
N ILE A 91 -1.41 4.51 20.86
CA ILE A 91 -2.27 5.34 20.03
C ILE A 91 -2.70 4.59 18.76
N LEU A 92 -1.75 3.95 18.08
CA LEU A 92 -2.06 3.17 16.87
C LEU A 92 -2.89 1.92 17.20
N LYS A 93 -2.68 1.29 18.36
CA LYS A 93 -3.56 0.19 18.82
C LYS A 93 -5.01 0.65 18.97
N GLU A 94 -5.24 1.85 19.50
CA GLU A 94 -6.57 2.44 19.58
C GLU A 94 -7.14 2.76 18.19
N VAL A 95 -6.35 3.41 17.33
CA VAL A 95 -6.77 3.79 15.96
C VAL A 95 -7.13 2.59 15.11
N TYR A 96 -6.47 1.45 15.34
CA TYR A 96 -6.68 0.20 14.61
C TYR A 96 -7.63 -0.77 15.32
N ASP A 97 -8.31 -0.33 16.38
CA ASP A 97 -9.27 -1.12 17.17
C ASP A 97 -8.68 -2.47 17.64
N CYS A 98 -7.43 -2.48 18.09
CA CYS A 98 -6.70 -3.68 18.54
C CYS A 98 -6.01 -3.50 19.90
N LYS A 99 -6.48 -2.56 20.75
CA LYS A 99 -5.84 -2.21 22.03
C LYS A 99 -5.71 -3.40 22.98
N ASP A 100 -6.75 -4.21 23.03
CA ASP A 100 -6.85 -5.35 23.96
C ASP A 100 -6.44 -6.69 23.30
N LEU A 101 -5.83 -6.63 22.11
CA LEU A 101 -5.39 -7.81 21.38
C LEU A 101 -3.89 -8.01 21.49
N GLU A 102 -3.49 -9.24 21.79
CA GLU A 102 -2.12 -9.68 21.58
C GLU A 102 -1.94 -10.06 20.11
N LEU A 103 -1.11 -9.29 19.40
CA LEU A 103 -0.91 -9.45 17.97
C LEU A 103 0.35 -10.28 17.68
N SER A 104 0.22 -11.28 16.83
CA SER A 104 1.37 -11.92 16.20
C SER A 104 2.13 -10.91 15.31
N GLN A 105 3.35 -11.24 14.94
CA GLN A 105 4.12 -10.38 14.03
C GLN A 105 3.41 -10.20 12.68
N LEU A 106 2.80 -11.26 12.13
CA LEU A 106 2.08 -11.20 10.87
C LEU A 106 0.79 -10.37 10.99
N ALA A 107 0.05 -10.55 12.09
CA ALA A 107 -1.13 -9.74 12.42
C ALA A 107 -0.77 -8.25 12.55
N THR A 108 0.38 -7.94 13.14
CA THR A 108 0.90 -6.57 13.26
C THR A 108 1.20 -5.96 11.89
N ALA A 109 1.87 -6.69 11.00
CA ALA A 109 2.11 -6.24 9.62
C ALA A 109 0.78 -6.00 8.87
N TYR A 110 -0.16 -6.93 9.00
CA TYR A 110 -1.48 -6.84 8.35
C TYR A 110 -2.28 -5.61 8.80
N ILE A 111 -2.41 -5.40 10.11
CA ILE A 111 -3.21 -4.27 10.62
C ILE A 111 -2.58 -2.92 10.26
N ARG A 112 -1.24 -2.84 10.22
CA ARG A 112 -0.51 -1.67 9.74
C ARG A 112 -0.75 -1.40 8.26
N ALA A 113 -0.62 -2.42 7.41
CA ALA A 113 -0.81 -2.29 5.97
C ALA A 113 -2.22 -1.79 5.64
N ARG A 114 -3.25 -2.43 6.22
CA ARG A 114 -4.64 -2.05 6.03
C ARG A 114 -4.97 -0.70 6.67
N GLY A 115 -4.35 -0.39 7.80
CA GLY A 115 -4.53 0.85 8.56
C GLY A 115 -3.93 2.08 7.88
N ALA A 116 -3.12 1.92 6.82
CA ALA A 116 -2.56 3.02 6.05
C ALA A 116 -3.67 3.90 5.42
N ASP A 117 -4.57 3.27 4.67
CA ASP A 117 -5.71 3.91 4.01
C ASP A 117 -6.94 3.00 4.10
N PRO A 118 -7.73 3.10 5.18
CA PRO A 118 -8.86 2.20 5.40
C PRO A 118 -10.03 2.40 4.42
N LEU A 119 -10.14 3.57 3.77
CA LEU A 119 -11.14 3.79 2.73
C LEU A 119 -10.78 3.00 1.47
N SER A 120 -9.54 3.13 1.01
CA SER A 120 -9.07 2.41 -0.17
C SER A 120 -8.98 0.90 0.08
N SER A 121 -8.74 0.49 1.33
CA SER A 121 -8.68 -0.92 1.73
C SER A 121 -10.04 -1.58 1.92
N PHE A 122 -11.15 -0.88 1.72
CA PHE A 122 -12.48 -1.50 1.75
C PHE A 122 -12.68 -2.37 0.51
N GLY A 123 -12.82 -3.70 0.71
CA GLY A 123 -12.91 -4.66 -0.40
C GLY A 123 -11.57 -4.89 -1.11
N ASP A 124 -10.47 -4.83 -0.38
CA ASP A 124 -9.11 -5.08 -0.85
C ASP A 124 -8.82 -6.56 -1.13
N PHE A 125 -7.69 -6.81 -1.78
CA PHE A 125 -7.04 -8.11 -1.83
C PHE A 125 -5.84 -8.09 -0.87
N ILE A 126 -5.82 -9.04 0.07
CA ILE A 126 -4.80 -9.14 1.12
C ILE A 126 -3.66 -10.02 0.62
N SER A 127 -2.42 -9.57 0.79
CA SER A 127 -1.23 -10.40 0.60
C SER A 127 -0.38 -10.42 1.86
N LEU A 128 0.06 -11.63 2.26
CA LEU A 128 0.86 -11.87 3.44
C LEU A 128 2.10 -12.70 3.07
N SER A 129 3.27 -12.30 3.56
CA SER A 129 4.56 -12.90 3.18
C SER A 129 4.83 -14.24 3.86
N ARG A 130 4.14 -14.54 4.96
CA ARG A 130 4.35 -15.75 5.76
C ARG A 130 3.06 -16.53 5.97
N LYS A 131 3.17 -17.76 6.51
CA LYS A 131 2.05 -18.62 6.85
C LYS A 131 1.08 -17.92 7.78
N VAL A 132 -0.20 -17.93 7.43
CA VAL A 132 -1.28 -17.24 8.17
C VAL A 132 -1.62 -18.00 9.42
N ASP A 133 -1.44 -17.36 10.57
CA ASP A 133 -1.84 -17.86 11.89
C ASP A 133 -3.31 -17.50 12.22
N VAL A 134 -3.85 -18.12 13.27
CA VAL A 134 -5.23 -17.89 13.74
C VAL A 134 -5.45 -16.43 14.16
N ASN A 135 -4.47 -15.82 14.81
CA ASN A 135 -4.54 -14.43 15.26
C ASN A 135 -4.74 -13.46 14.09
N THR A 136 -3.98 -13.65 13.00
CA THR A 136 -4.13 -12.88 11.76
C THR A 136 -5.49 -13.17 11.08
N ALA A 137 -5.91 -14.44 11.02
CA ALA A 137 -7.17 -14.83 10.40
C ALA A 137 -8.39 -14.23 11.12
N GLU A 138 -8.36 -14.12 12.45
CA GLU A 138 -9.43 -13.48 13.23
C GLU A 138 -9.57 -11.98 12.93
N LEU A 139 -8.48 -11.26 12.71
CA LEU A 139 -8.53 -9.87 12.27
C LEU A 139 -9.12 -9.76 10.86
N ILE A 140 -8.67 -10.61 9.95
CA ILE A 140 -9.16 -10.63 8.55
C ILE A 140 -10.66 -10.95 8.51
N ARG A 141 -11.14 -11.84 9.37
CA ARG A 141 -12.55 -12.19 9.44
C ARG A 141 -13.46 -10.99 9.71
N LYS A 142 -13.00 -10.06 10.54
CA LYS A 142 -13.75 -8.85 10.93
C LYS A 142 -13.78 -7.77 9.84
N MET A 143 -12.89 -7.84 8.85
CA MET A 143 -12.71 -6.80 7.84
C MET A 143 -13.41 -7.17 6.51
N VAL A 144 -13.83 -6.18 5.75
CA VAL A 144 -14.35 -6.38 4.38
C VAL A 144 -13.17 -6.46 3.42
N SER A 145 -12.95 -7.64 2.82
CA SER A 145 -11.90 -7.90 1.82
C SER A 145 -12.40 -8.86 0.77
N ASP A 146 -11.82 -8.87 -0.43
CA ASP A 146 -12.25 -9.73 -1.53
C ASP A 146 -11.57 -11.09 -1.53
N GLY A 147 -10.33 -11.14 -1.11
CA GLY A 147 -9.57 -12.37 -1.03
C GLY A 147 -8.22 -12.20 -0.33
N ILE A 148 -7.50 -13.30 -0.26
CA ILE A 148 -6.18 -13.38 0.36
C ILE A 148 -5.27 -14.29 -0.45
N ILE A 149 -3.98 -13.93 -0.52
CA ILE A 149 -2.89 -14.78 -0.97
C ILE A 149 -1.79 -14.85 0.10
N ALA A 150 -1.32 -16.05 0.39
CA ALA A 150 -0.24 -16.30 1.34
C ALA A 150 0.48 -17.62 1.01
N PRO A 151 1.72 -17.86 1.51
CA PRO A 151 2.48 -19.08 1.25
C PRO A 151 1.99 -20.30 2.06
N GLY A 152 1.04 -20.12 2.96
CA GLY A 152 0.45 -21.17 3.79
C GLY A 152 -0.57 -20.62 4.76
N PHE A 153 -1.29 -21.54 5.39
CA PHE A 153 -2.31 -21.26 6.39
C PHE A 153 -2.24 -22.32 7.49
N ASP A 154 -2.36 -21.94 8.76
CA ASP A 154 -2.66 -22.88 9.81
C ASP A 154 -4.06 -23.49 9.58
N ASP A 155 -4.29 -24.73 9.97
CA ASP A 155 -5.54 -25.44 9.68
C ASP A 155 -6.78 -24.68 10.25
N ASP A 156 -6.68 -24.19 11.48
CA ASP A 156 -7.74 -23.42 12.11
C ASP A 156 -7.91 -22.03 11.46
N ALA A 157 -6.81 -21.39 11.03
CA ALA A 157 -6.86 -20.13 10.28
C ALA A 157 -7.58 -20.33 8.93
N LEU A 158 -7.23 -21.39 8.22
CA LEU A 158 -7.87 -21.74 6.94
C LEU A 158 -9.36 -22.02 7.10
N LYS A 159 -9.72 -22.78 8.13
CA LYS A 159 -11.13 -23.07 8.46
C LYS A 159 -11.91 -21.79 8.72
N LEU A 160 -11.36 -20.90 9.55
CA LEU A 160 -11.96 -19.61 9.89
C LEU A 160 -12.18 -18.73 8.66
N LEU A 161 -11.17 -18.65 7.77
CA LEU A 161 -11.27 -17.85 6.55
C LEU A 161 -12.24 -18.44 5.52
N LYS A 162 -12.37 -19.77 5.44
CA LYS A 162 -13.35 -20.43 4.56
C LYS A 162 -14.79 -20.08 4.91
N GLU A 163 -15.12 -19.78 6.16
CA GLU A 163 -16.45 -19.39 6.58
C GLU A 163 -16.85 -17.97 6.14
N LYS A 164 -15.87 -17.13 5.81
CA LYS A 164 -16.07 -15.74 5.41
C LYS A 164 -16.86 -15.65 4.09
N LYS A 165 -17.67 -14.58 3.92
CA LYS A 165 -18.55 -14.35 2.75
C LYS A 165 -19.50 -15.53 2.46
N GLY A 166 -19.99 -16.21 3.52
CA GLY A 166 -20.86 -17.38 3.34
C GLY A 166 -20.20 -18.53 2.60
N GLY A 167 -18.91 -18.77 2.86
CA GLY A 167 -18.12 -19.84 2.24
C GLY A 167 -17.49 -19.49 0.88
N LYS A 168 -17.64 -18.23 0.41
CA LYS A 168 -17.18 -17.81 -0.93
C LYS A 168 -15.93 -16.93 -0.91
N TYR A 169 -15.29 -16.77 0.24
CA TYR A 169 -14.09 -15.96 0.35
C TYR A 169 -12.95 -16.56 -0.50
N LEU A 170 -12.32 -15.75 -1.33
CA LEU A 170 -11.24 -16.21 -2.19
C LEU A 170 -9.95 -16.40 -1.39
N ILE A 171 -9.43 -17.63 -1.37
CA ILE A 171 -8.19 -17.99 -0.69
C ILE A 171 -7.23 -18.61 -1.70
N LEU A 172 -6.09 -17.97 -1.89
CA LEU A 172 -5.03 -18.42 -2.79
C LEU A 172 -3.81 -18.86 -1.97
N LEU A 173 -3.30 -20.04 -2.29
CA LEU A 173 -2.01 -20.53 -1.80
C LEU A 173 -0.94 -20.16 -2.82
N ALA A 174 0.01 -19.33 -2.43
CA ALA A 174 1.12 -18.94 -3.28
C ALA A 174 2.17 -20.05 -3.40
N ASP A 175 2.75 -20.20 -4.58
CA ASP A 175 3.90 -21.09 -4.82
C ASP A 175 5.19 -20.28 -4.58
N THR A 176 5.87 -20.55 -3.47
CA THR A 176 7.13 -19.87 -3.09
C THR A 176 8.31 -20.27 -3.98
N GLU A 177 8.21 -21.41 -4.65
CA GLU A 177 9.26 -21.91 -5.55
C GLU A 177 9.08 -21.42 -6.99
N PHE A 178 7.94 -20.80 -7.29
CA PHE A 178 7.69 -20.27 -8.63
C PHE A 178 8.72 -19.20 -9.01
N ARG A 179 9.26 -19.32 -10.21
CA ARG A 179 10.14 -18.30 -10.79
C ARG A 179 9.53 -17.83 -12.11
N ALA A 180 9.16 -16.56 -12.14
CA ALA A 180 8.62 -15.94 -13.35
C ALA A 180 9.69 -15.91 -14.46
N PRO A 181 9.30 -16.04 -15.74
CA PRO A 181 10.23 -15.90 -16.85
C PRO A 181 10.95 -14.55 -16.84
N GLU A 182 12.21 -14.53 -17.30
CA GLU A 182 13.00 -13.30 -17.38
C GLU A 182 12.40 -12.25 -18.33
N ILE A 183 11.76 -12.73 -19.41
CA ILE A 183 11.07 -11.85 -20.37
C ILE A 183 9.60 -11.82 -20.02
N GLU A 184 9.09 -10.61 -19.80
CA GLU A 184 7.66 -10.38 -19.74
C GLU A 184 7.11 -9.87 -21.07
N PHE A 185 5.85 -10.21 -21.33
CA PHE A 185 5.17 -9.87 -22.55
C PHE A 185 3.82 -9.21 -22.22
N ARG A 186 3.51 -8.12 -22.92
CA ARG A 186 2.26 -7.39 -22.80
C ARG A 186 1.69 -7.15 -24.18
N GLU A 187 0.40 -7.35 -24.36
CA GLU A 187 -0.33 -7.01 -25.57
C GLU A 187 -1.17 -5.75 -25.34
N VAL A 188 -1.11 -4.82 -26.29
CA VAL A 188 -1.95 -3.62 -26.32
C VAL A 188 -2.43 -3.41 -27.76
N TYR A 189 -3.70 -3.53 -27.98
CA TYR A 189 -4.35 -3.28 -29.29
C TYR A 189 -3.71 -4.08 -30.45
N GLY A 190 -3.43 -5.37 -30.21
CA GLY A 190 -2.78 -6.26 -31.19
C GLY A 190 -1.26 -6.09 -31.33
N VAL A 191 -0.65 -5.15 -30.61
CA VAL A 191 0.79 -4.95 -30.60
C VAL A 191 1.40 -5.61 -29.36
N GLY A 192 2.34 -6.53 -29.56
CA GLY A 192 3.07 -7.19 -28.49
C GLY A 192 4.31 -6.39 -28.07
N PHE A 193 4.41 -6.14 -26.75
CA PHE A 193 5.58 -5.55 -26.13
C PHE A 193 6.30 -6.60 -25.30
N SER A 194 7.62 -6.68 -25.40
CA SER A 194 8.42 -7.57 -24.58
C SER A 194 9.61 -6.83 -23.97
N GLN A 195 9.92 -7.13 -22.72
CA GLN A 195 11.06 -6.55 -22.01
C GLN A 195 11.58 -7.53 -20.97
N LEU A 196 12.79 -7.28 -20.47
CA LEU A 196 13.26 -7.93 -19.25
C LEU A 196 12.33 -7.52 -18.09
N ARG A 197 11.91 -8.52 -17.31
CA ARG A 197 11.15 -8.26 -16.08
C ARG A 197 11.98 -7.39 -15.15
N ASN A 198 11.32 -6.48 -14.44
CA ASN A 198 11.99 -5.65 -13.45
C ASN A 198 12.39 -6.50 -12.23
N THR A 199 13.59 -7.09 -12.30
CA THR A 199 14.19 -7.92 -11.23
C THR A 199 15.18 -7.14 -10.38
N VAL A 200 15.26 -5.81 -10.54
CA VAL A 200 16.18 -4.99 -9.74
C VAL A 200 15.86 -5.17 -8.24
N LYS A 201 16.86 -5.56 -7.45
CA LYS A 201 16.72 -5.74 -6.00
C LYS A 201 16.86 -4.39 -5.31
N ILE A 202 15.80 -3.98 -4.64
CA ILE A 202 15.75 -2.76 -3.85
C ILE A 202 16.22 -3.08 -2.43
N ASN A 203 17.41 -2.65 -2.07
CA ASN A 203 17.99 -2.79 -0.74
C ASN A 203 18.82 -1.55 -0.40
N GLU A 204 19.40 -1.51 0.80
CA GLU A 204 20.19 -0.36 1.23
C GLU A 204 21.33 -0.03 0.25
N LYS A 205 22.04 -1.04 -0.25
CA LYS A 205 23.18 -0.85 -1.15
C LYS A 205 22.78 -0.29 -2.53
N SER A 206 21.63 -0.74 -3.07
CA SER A 206 21.16 -0.28 -4.38
C SER A 206 20.43 1.05 -4.31
N LEU A 207 19.76 1.35 -3.18
CA LEU A 207 18.87 2.49 -3.04
C LEU A 207 19.57 3.73 -2.50
N LEU A 208 20.47 3.57 -1.54
CA LEU A 208 21.12 4.68 -0.81
C LEU A 208 22.57 4.84 -1.23
N THR A 209 22.82 4.78 -2.54
CA THR A 209 24.18 4.81 -3.13
C THR A 209 24.85 6.16 -2.96
N GLU A 210 24.08 7.24 -3.07
CA GLU A 210 24.61 8.60 -3.03
C GLU A 210 23.65 9.52 -2.28
N VAL A 211 24.05 9.97 -1.09
CA VAL A 211 23.33 11.04 -0.38
C VAL A 211 23.84 12.38 -0.90
N VAL A 212 22.98 13.13 -1.58
CA VAL A 212 23.32 14.34 -2.34
C VAL A 212 23.18 15.63 -1.54
N THR A 213 22.38 15.67 -0.47
CA THR A 213 22.15 16.84 0.40
C THR A 213 23.29 17.05 1.41
N LYS A 214 23.33 18.24 2.06
CA LYS A 214 24.30 18.57 3.13
C LYS A 214 24.17 17.65 4.34
N LYS A 215 22.94 17.42 4.81
CA LYS A 215 22.68 16.41 5.83
C LYS A 215 22.83 15.01 5.23
N LYS A 216 23.57 14.13 5.92
CA LYS A 216 23.93 12.79 5.41
C LYS A 216 23.38 11.64 6.28
N GLN A 217 22.95 11.95 7.50
CA GLN A 217 22.63 10.90 8.48
C GLN A 217 21.23 10.33 8.27
N LEU A 218 21.16 9.02 8.06
CA LEU A 218 19.95 8.22 8.00
C LEU A 218 19.88 7.31 9.22
N SER A 219 18.81 7.37 10.01
CA SER A 219 18.56 6.41 11.07
C SER A 219 18.22 5.02 10.49
N ALA A 220 18.32 3.98 11.28
CA ALA A 220 17.92 2.64 10.87
C ALA A 220 16.43 2.57 10.46
N SER A 221 15.55 3.30 11.17
CA SER A 221 14.14 3.42 10.83
C SER A 221 13.94 4.12 9.48
N ALA A 222 14.64 5.23 9.23
CA ALA A 222 14.57 5.94 7.94
C ALA A 222 15.02 5.06 6.77
N ARG A 223 16.12 4.31 6.92
CA ARG A 223 16.60 3.35 5.90
C ARG A 223 15.56 2.29 5.59
N ARG A 224 15.00 1.64 6.63
CA ARG A 224 13.91 0.67 6.48
C ARG A 224 12.71 1.27 5.76
N ASP A 225 12.28 2.46 6.15
CA ASP A 225 11.08 3.11 5.62
C ASP A 225 11.27 3.59 4.17
N LEU A 226 12.47 4.04 3.79
CA LEU A 226 12.82 4.33 2.40
C LEU A 226 12.82 3.07 1.53
N ILE A 227 13.35 1.95 2.03
CA ILE A 227 13.32 0.66 1.35
C ILE A 227 11.88 0.18 1.18
N LEU A 228 11.09 0.20 2.25
CA LEU A 228 9.66 -0.16 2.22
C LEU A 228 8.90 0.67 1.17
N ALA A 229 9.08 2.00 1.18
CA ALA A 229 8.43 2.89 0.22
C ALA A 229 8.85 2.58 -1.22
N SER A 230 10.14 2.37 -1.48
CA SER A 230 10.65 2.12 -2.83
C SER A 230 10.20 0.76 -3.37
N ILE A 231 10.22 -0.30 -2.56
CA ILE A 231 9.66 -1.60 -2.95
C ILE A 231 8.16 -1.47 -3.23
N THR A 232 7.41 -0.72 -2.40
CA THR A 232 5.98 -0.47 -2.64
C THR A 232 5.74 0.22 -3.98
N LEU A 233 6.56 1.22 -4.34
CA LEU A 233 6.44 1.92 -5.62
C LEU A 233 6.76 1.06 -6.83
N LYS A 234 7.68 0.09 -6.72
CA LYS A 234 7.97 -0.88 -7.78
C LYS A 234 6.73 -1.65 -8.25
N TYR A 235 5.72 -1.76 -7.39
CA TYR A 235 4.44 -2.43 -7.65
C TYR A 235 3.25 -1.48 -7.67
N THR A 236 3.49 -0.17 -7.81
CA THR A 236 2.46 0.87 -7.86
C THR A 236 2.43 1.55 -9.22
N GLN A 237 1.25 1.72 -9.80
CA GLN A 237 1.10 2.38 -11.11
C GLN A 237 1.67 3.80 -11.13
N SER A 238 2.50 4.08 -12.11
CA SER A 238 3.17 5.37 -12.31
C SER A 238 2.21 6.45 -12.85
N ASN A 239 2.51 7.76 -12.59
CA ASN A 239 3.48 8.24 -11.63
C ASN A 239 3.07 7.84 -10.23
N SER A 240 4.05 7.46 -9.41
CA SER A 240 3.78 7.10 -8.03
C SER A 240 4.77 7.74 -7.04
N VAL A 241 4.24 8.14 -5.88
CA VAL A 241 4.98 8.70 -4.74
C VAL A 241 4.43 8.07 -3.46
N ALA A 242 5.30 7.75 -2.53
CA ALA A 242 4.93 7.05 -1.31
C ALA A 242 5.58 7.66 -0.07
N TYR A 243 4.79 7.80 0.99
CA TYR A 243 5.19 8.28 2.31
C TYR A 243 5.15 7.11 3.29
N ALA A 244 6.24 6.89 4.00
CA ALA A 244 6.37 5.82 4.99
C ALA A 244 6.84 6.35 6.34
N LEU A 245 6.38 5.71 7.41
CA LEU A 245 6.78 5.99 8.78
C LEU A 245 6.63 4.73 9.62
N ASP A 246 7.64 4.42 10.43
CA ASP A 246 7.61 3.31 11.38
C ASP A 246 7.21 1.95 10.80
N GLY A 247 7.79 1.60 9.64
CA GLY A 247 7.58 0.30 9.01
C GLY A 247 6.22 0.13 8.33
N GLN A 248 5.51 1.23 8.04
CA GLN A 248 4.28 1.19 7.24
C GLN A 248 4.20 2.34 6.26
N MET A 249 3.48 2.12 5.17
CA MET A 249 3.02 3.18 4.30
C MET A 249 1.96 4.01 5.03
N ILE A 250 2.07 5.33 4.93
CA ILE A 250 1.09 6.26 5.50
C ILE A 250 0.36 7.07 4.43
N GLY A 251 0.85 7.03 3.19
CA GLY A 251 0.19 7.61 2.04
C GLY A 251 0.84 7.18 0.73
N ILE A 252 0.04 6.73 -0.23
CA ILE A 252 0.47 6.31 -1.56
C ILE A 252 -0.34 7.07 -2.60
N GLY A 253 0.33 7.77 -3.50
CA GLY A 253 -0.22 8.32 -4.73
C GLY A 253 0.12 7.39 -5.90
N ALA A 254 -0.86 7.05 -6.73
CA ALA A 254 -0.70 6.14 -7.84
C ALA A 254 -1.38 6.67 -9.11
N GLY A 255 -0.81 6.39 -10.28
CA GLY A 255 -1.44 6.62 -11.58
C GLY A 255 -1.68 8.09 -11.94
N GLN A 256 -0.91 9.02 -11.40
CA GLN A 256 -1.07 10.44 -11.66
C GLN A 256 -0.23 10.90 -12.88
N GLN A 257 -0.80 11.76 -13.72
CA GLN A 257 -0.08 12.33 -14.86
C GLN A 257 0.96 13.38 -14.43
N SER A 258 0.72 14.09 -13.32
CA SER A 258 1.62 15.09 -12.76
C SER A 258 2.32 14.57 -11.51
N ARG A 259 3.67 14.71 -11.46
CA ARG A 259 4.47 14.29 -10.30
C ARG A 259 4.08 15.07 -9.03
N VAL A 260 3.91 16.38 -9.14
CA VAL A 260 3.55 17.21 -8.00
C VAL A 260 2.14 16.88 -7.47
N ASP A 261 1.19 16.55 -8.35
CA ASP A 261 -0.15 16.16 -7.90
C ASP A 261 -0.12 14.77 -7.25
N CYS A 262 0.75 13.89 -7.72
CA CYS A 262 1.01 12.61 -7.06
C CYS A 262 1.57 12.81 -5.64
N THR A 263 2.54 13.72 -5.49
CA THR A 263 3.12 14.10 -4.18
C THR A 263 2.06 14.68 -3.24
N LYS A 264 1.15 15.54 -3.76
CA LYS A 264 0.04 16.10 -2.98
C LYS A 264 -0.96 15.02 -2.57
N LEU A 265 -1.36 14.13 -3.49
CA LEU A 265 -2.30 13.04 -3.22
C LEU A 265 -1.77 12.10 -2.14
N ALA A 266 -0.54 11.62 -2.29
CA ALA A 266 0.11 10.79 -1.29
C ALA A 266 0.23 11.52 0.07
N GLY A 267 0.58 12.81 0.02
CA GLY A 267 0.70 13.66 1.20
C GLY A 267 -0.63 13.88 1.93
N SER A 268 -1.74 14.08 1.22
CA SER A 268 -3.07 14.23 1.85
C SER A 268 -3.50 12.94 2.57
N LYS A 269 -3.17 11.77 2.01
CA LYS A 269 -3.41 10.49 2.69
C LYS A 269 -2.56 10.34 3.96
N ALA A 270 -1.30 10.78 3.93
CA ALA A 270 -0.43 10.80 5.10
C ALA A 270 -0.95 11.76 6.19
N GLU A 271 -1.48 12.92 5.81
CA GLU A 271 -2.16 13.85 6.72
C GLU A 271 -3.38 13.19 7.36
N THR A 272 -4.23 12.53 6.58
CA THR A 272 -5.42 11.81 7.07
C THR A 272 -5.02 10.69 8.02
N TRP A 273 -4.00 9.89 7.67
CA TRP A 273 -3.47 8.85 8.55
C TRP A 273 -3.03 9.41 9.91
N PHE A 274 -2.31 10.53 9.93
CA PHE A 274 -1.84 11.15 11.16
C PHE A 274 -2.97 11.83 11.95
N MET A 275 -3.91 12.46 11.26
CA MET A 275 -5.09 13.08 11.87
C MET A 275 -6.02 12.08 12.57
N ARG A 276 -6.09 10.82 12.09
CA ARG A 276 -6.86 9.75 12.77
C ARG A 276 -6.36 9.48 14.18
N GLN A 277 -5.11 9.86 14.50
CA GLN A 277 -4.50 9.75 15.82
C GLN A 277 -4.85 10.92 16.75
N HIS A 278 -5.49 11.98 16.24
CA HIS A 278 -5.91 13.13 17.02
C HIS A 278 -6.96 12.74 18.08
N THR A 279 -6.81 13.21 19.31
CA THR A 279 -7.66 12.81 20.45
C THR A 279 -9.16 12.98 20.17
N LYS A 280 -9.57 14.11 19.58
CA LYS A 280 -10.99 14.34 19.23
C LYS A 280 -11.50 13.36 18.17
N VAL A 281 -10.67 12.95 17.20
CA VAL A 281 -11.05 12.00 16.15
C VAL A 281 -11.16 10.59 16.71
N ARG A 282 -10.22 10.19 17.59
CA ARG A 282 -10.26 8.88 18.24
C ARG A 282 -11.47 8.71 19.15
N ASN A 283 -11.80 9.76 19.90
CA ASN A 283 -12.83 9.74 20.95
C ASN A 283 -14.20 10.25 20.47
N LEU A 284 -14.49 10.19 19.16
CA LEU A 284 -15.83 10.50 18.67
C LEU A 284 -16.87 9.57 19.34
N PRO A 285 -17.93 10.14 19.98
CA PRO A 285 -18.89 9.41 20.80
C PRO A 285 -19.94 8.72 19.93
N PHE A 286 -19.58 7.65 19.25
CA PHE A 286 -20.50 6.90 18.38
C PHE A 286 -21.60 6.21 19.16
N HIS A 287 -22.81 6.14 18.58
CA HIS A 287 -23.81 5.18 19.01
C HIS A 287 -23.33 3.74 18.84
N GLU A 288 -23.78 2.82 19.69
CA GLU A 288 -23.34 1.41 19.66
C GLU A 288 -23.62 0.70 18.33
N GLN A 289 -24.78 1.02 17.71
CA GLN A 289 -25.21 0.42 16.43
C GLN A 289 -24.42 0.88 15.20
N VAL A 290 -23.58 1.92 15.31
CA VAL A 290 -22.78 2.41 14.18
C VAL A 290 -21.67 1.41 13.88
N SER A 291 -21.68 0.86 12.66
CA SER A 291 -20.71 -0.13 12.20
C SER A 291 -19.28 0.44 12.12
N ASN A 292 -18.28 -0.43 12.15
CA ASN A 292 -16.86 -0.02 12.03
C ASN A 292 -16.56 0.70 10.72
N VAL A 293 -17.25 0.37 9.63
CA VAL A 293 -17.14 1.05 8.35
C VAL A 293 -17.67 2.48 8.45
N GLU A 294 -18.85 2.67 9.04
CA GLU A 294 -19.44 3.99 9.24
C GLU A 294 -18.60 4.84 10.20
N ARG A 295 -18.08 4.24 11.28
CA ARG A 295 -17.13 4.94 12.20
C ARG A 295 -15.89 5.42 11.47
N THR A 296 -15.33 4.60 10.57
CA THR A 296 -14.17 4.98 9.75
C THR A 296 -14.51 6.16 8.84
N ASN A 297 -15.61 6.10 8.11
CA ASN A 297 -16.07 7.17 7.23
C ASN A 297 -16.33 8.48 8.02
N ALA A 298 -16.99 8.37 9.17
CA ALA A 298 -17.29 9.54 10.01
C ALA A 298 -16.02 10.19 10.59
N ARG A 299 -15.01 9.41 10.96
CA ARG A 299 -13.70 9.94 11.38
C ARG A 299 -13.02 10.72 10.26
N ILE A 300 -13.10 10.22 9.03
CA ILE A 300 -12.50 10.88 7.87
C ILE A 300 -13.27 12.15 7.51
N LEU A 301 -14.60 12.14 7.52
CA LEU A 301 -15.42 13.35 7.35
C LEU A 301 -15.11 14.40 8.41
N CYS A 302 -14.84 14.00 9.66
CA CYS A 302 -14.39 14.91 10.72
C CYS A 302 -13.04 15.55 10.38
N ILE A 303 -12.12 14.80 9.79
CA ILE A 303 -10.80 15.26 9.38
C ILE A 303 -10.91 16.20 8.16
N ASP A 304 -11.60 15.77 7.11
CA ASP A 304 -11.71 16.52 5.86
C ASP A 304 -12.46 17.85 6.07
N GLY A 305 -13.57 17.81 6.80
CA GLY A 305 -14.44 18.97 6.99
C GLY A 305 -15.19 19.33 5.69
N GLY A 306 -15.63 20.58 5.59
CA GLY A 306 -16.28 21.08 4.37
C GLY A 306 -17.60 20.41 4.01
N MET A 307 -18.24 19.73 4.97
CA MET A 307 -19.51 19.04 4.78
C MET A 307 -20.63 19.99 4.37
N THR A 308 -21.44 19.59 3.43
CA THR A 308 -22.71 20.26 3.11
C THR A 308 -23.69 20.13 4.28
N VAL A 309 -24.74 20.95 4.32
CA VAL A 309 -25.75 20.89 5.39
C VAL A 309 -26.40 19.53 5.54
N PRO A 310 -26.79 18.81 4.45
CA PRO A 310 -27.29 17.43 4.57
C PRO A 310 -26.25 16.43 5.10
N GLU A 311 -25.00 16.52 4.64
CA GLU A 311 -23.91 15.67 5.10
C GLU A 311 -23.62 15.88 6.60
N LEU A 312 -23.56 17.14 7.03
CA LEU A 312 -23.34 17.48 8.44
C LEU A 312 -24.47 16.92 9.34
N ARG A 313 -25.73 16.96 8.88
CA ARG A 313 -26.87 16.39 9.60
C ARG A 313 -26.73 14.87 9.69
N ALA A 314 -26.45 14.17 8.59
CA ALA A 314 -26.25 12.74 8.57
C ALA A 314 -25.03 12.32 9.40
N TRP A 315 -23.94 13.08 9.36
CA TRP A 315 -22.76 12.84 10.18
C TRP A 315 -23.05 12.97 11.67
N LYS A 316 -23.72 14.07 12.09
CA LYS A 316 -24.09 14.30 13.50
C LYS A 316 -25.02 13.24 14.06
N SER A 317 -25.89 12.65 13.25
CA SER A 317 -26.82 11.58 13.71
C SER A 317 -26.14 10.27 14.10
N GLN A 318 -24.85 10.12 13.85
CA GLN A 318 -24.08 8.93 14.22
C GLN A 318 -23.54 8.96 15.66
N PHE A 319 -23.69 10.10 16.35
CA PHE A 319 -23.08 10.32 17.65
C PHE A 319 -24.12 10.42 18.78
N SER A 320 -23.78 9.86 19.94
CA SER A 320 -24.57 9.90 21.17
C SER A 320 -24.48 11.22 21.93
N ALA A 321 -23.55 12.09 21.56
CA ALA A 321 -23.35 13.43 22.13
C ALA A 321 -23.03 14.43 21.02
N PRO A 322 -23.23 15.75 21.25
CA PRO A 322 -22.89 16.79 20.28
C PRO A 322 -21.41 16.76 19.89
N VAL A 323 -21.16 16.80 18.60
CA VAL A 323 -19.81 16.80 18.01
C VAL A 323 -19.67 17.96 17.04
N GLU A 324 -18.48 18.60 17.05
CA GLU A 324 -18.10 19.63 16.09
C GLU A 324 -16.93 19.13 15.24
N ALA A 325 -16.87 19.60 13.99
CA ALA A 325 -15.73 19.36 13.11
C ALA A 325 -14.47 20.04 13.68
N LEU A 326 -13.31 19.47 13.35
CA LEU A 326 -12.03 20.04 13.80
C LEU A 326 -11.76 21.41 13.18
N PRO A 327 -11.45 22.45 13.98
CA PRO A 327 -11.01 23.75 13.47
C PRO A 327 -9.71 23.62 12.67
N GLN A 328 -9.54 24.46 11.65
CA GLN A 328 -8.34 24.44 10.81
C GLN A 328 -7.04 24.70 11.59
N GLU A 329 -7.09 25.59 12.58
CA GLU A 329 -5.94 25.88 13.44
C GLU A 329 -5.51 24.65 14.25
N GLU A 330 -6.47 23.89 14.79
CA GLU A 330 -6.21 22.67 15.55
C GLU A 330 -5.63 21.56 14.65
N LYS A 331 -6.14 21.43 13.41
CA LYS A 331 -5.57 20.52 12.39
C LYS A 331 -4.13 20.91 12.08
N ALA A 332 -3.85 22.17 11.79
CA ALA A 332 -2.52 22.67 11.47
C ALA A 332 -1.54 22.45 12.64
N ALA A 333 -1.97 22.73 13.87
CA ALA A 333 -1.16 22.50 15.06
C ALA A 333 -0.85 21.02 15.32
N TRP A 334 -1.79 20.12 14.98
CA TRP A 334 -1.55 18.69 15.08
C TRP A 334 -0.59 18.21 13.98
N LEU A 335 -0.84 18.56 12.71
CA LEU A 335 -0.02 18.18 11.57
C LEU A 335 1.43 18.67 11.68
N ALA A 336 1.67 19.81 12.33
CA ALA A 336 3.02 20.32 12.61
C ALA A 336 3.86 19.38 13.51
N LYS A 337 3.24 18.41 14.20
CA LYS A 337 3.91 17.40 15.00
C LYS A 337 4.40 16.20 14.19
N LEU A 338 3.90 16.03 12.96
CA LEU A 338 4.35 14.94 12.07
C LEU A 338 5.80 15.19 11.65
N LYS A 339 6.69 14.27 11.96
CA LYS A 339 8.13 14.35 11.71
C LYS A 339 8.72 12.97 11.38
N GLY A 340 9.90 12.96 10.78
CA GLY A 340 10.64 11.73 10.51
C GLY A 340 10.09 10.91 9.35
N VAL A 341 9.21 11.48 8.54
CA VAL A 341 8.59 10.80 7.40
C VAL A 341 9.63 10.56 6.32
N SER A 342 9.62 9.34 5.77
CA SER A 342 10.41 8.93 4.61
C SER A 342 9.54 8.99 3.35
N LEU A 343 10.09 9.53 2.25
CA LEU A 343 9.41 9.66 0.97
C LEU A 343 10.23 8.99 -0.14
N SER A 344 9.57 8.19 -0.98
CA SER A 344 10.14 7.65 -2.22
C SER A 344 9.35 8.11 -3.43
N SER A 345 10.04 8.28 -4.56
CA SER A 345 9.44 8.58 -5.86
C SER A 345 9.92 7.58 -6.91
N ASP A 346 9.02 7.09 -7.74
CA ASP A 346 9.32 6.13 -8.82
C ASP A 346 10.15 6.70 -9.97
N ALA A 347 10.26 8.06 -10.05
CA ALA A 347 11.14 8.78 -10.96
C ALA A 347 11.64 10.08 -10.33
N PHE A 348 12.51 10.81 -11.03
CA PHE A 348 13.07 12.08 -10.54
C PHE A 348 12.01 13.16 -10.30
N PHE A 349 12.26 14.05 -9.36
CA PHE A 349 11.48 15.25 -9.18
C PHE A 349 11.89 16.31 -10.22
N PRO A 350 10.93 16.77 -11.06
CA PRO A 350 11.26 17.73 -12.12
C PRO A 350 11.48 19.16 -11.61
N PHE A 351 10.91 19.51 -10.43
CA PHE A 351 10.92 20.85 -9.86
C PHE A 351 10.92 20.80 -8.33
N ARG A 352 11.36 21.90 -7.69
CA ARG A 352 11.38 22.06 -6.23
C ARG A 352 10.01 21.96 -5.56
N ASP A 353 8.93 22.21 -6.30
CA ASP A 353 7.55 22.18 -5.77
C ASP A 353 7.18 20.83 -5.11
N ASN A 354 7.77 19.74 -5.57
CA ASN A 354 7.62 18.42 -4.93
C ASN A 354 8.23 18.41 -3.52
N ILE A 355 9.39 19.05 -3.34
CA ILE A 355 10.06 19.16 -2.03
C ILE A 355 9.26 20.09 -1.12
N ASP A 356 8.78 21.22 -1.65
CA ASP A 356 7.92 22.16 -0.93
C ASP A 356 6.60 21.47 -0.46
N GLN A 357 6.04 20.55 -1.25
CA GLN A 357 4.88 19.75 -0.82
C GLN A 357 5.25 18.70 0.23
N ALA A 358 6.40 18.05 0.09
CA ALA A 358 6.87 17.05 1.04
C ALA A 358 7.17 17.66 2.42
N SER A 359 7.76 18.85 2.47
CA SER A 359 8.11 19.56 3.71
C SER A 359 6.91 19.82 4.62
N LYS A 360 5.74 20.12 4.02
CA LYS A 360 4.47 20.34 4.73
C LYS A 360 3.96 19.10 5.47
N ARG A 361 4.48 17.90 5.13
CA ARG A 361 4.04 16.60 5.66
C ARG A 361 5.11 15.91 6.50
N GLY A 362 6.01 16.70 7.09
CA GLY A 362 7.02 16.19 8.02
C GLY A 362 8.06 15.26 7.40
N VAL A 363 8.27 15.32 6.08
CA VAL A 363 9.30 14.57 5.39
C VAL A 363 10.68 15.07 5.81
N ASN A 364 11.53 14.15 6.24
CA ASN A 364 12.92 14.39 6.57
C ASN A 364 13.88 13.58 5.68
N PHE A 365 13.39 12.51 5.06
CA PHE A 365 14.21 11.59 4.28
C PHE A 365 13.56 11.33 2.92
N ILE A 366 14.34 11.44 1.86
CA ILE A 366 13.87 11.29 0.47
C ILE A 366 14.79 10.34 -0.29
N VAL A 367 14.18 9.51 -1.14
CA VAL A 367 14.90 8.79 -2.19
C VAL A 367 14.19 8.96 -3.52
N GLN A 368 14.97 9.20 -4.56
CA GLN A 368 14.53 9.31 -5.94
C GLN A 368 15.68 8.91 -6.89
N PRO A 369 15.41 8.61 -8.17
CA PRO A 369 16.48 8.23 -9.11
C PRO A 369 17.55 9.29 -9.35
N GLY A 370 17.22 10.59 -9.36
CA GLY A 370 18.04 11.64 -9.92
C GLY A 370 18.02 11.61 -11.47
N GLY A 371 18.83 12.46 -12.10
CA GLY A 371 18.95 12.55 -13.56
C GLY A 371 18.05 13.59 -14.21
N SER A 372 17.50 14.52 -13.44
CA SER A 372 16.81 15.71 -13.94
C SER A 372 17.81 16.83 -14.26
N ASN A 373 17.55 17.63 -15.29
CA ASN A 373 18.30 18.86 -15.54
C ASN A 373 18.15 19.90 -14.41
N ARG A 374 17.27 19.64 -13.44
CA ARG A 374 17.01 20.50 -12.28
C ARG A 374 17.37 19.85 -10.94
N ASP A 375 18.23 18.83 -10.95
CA ASP A 375 18.65 18.14 -9.73
C ASP A 375 19.27 19.10 -8.72
N GLU A 376 20.07 20.09 -9.17
CA GLU A 376 20.66 21.11 -8.30
C GLU A 376 19.61 21.96 -7.57
N GLU A 377 18.52 22.34 -8.26
CA GLU A 377 17.39 23.07 -7.67
C GLU A 377 16.68 22.23 -6.61
N VAL A 378 16.46 20.94 -6.90
CA VAL A 378 15.79 20.00 -6.00
C VAL A 378 16.64 19.69 -4.77
N ILE A 379 17.96 19.53 -4.95
CA ILE A 379 18.93 19.35 -3.85
C ILE A 379 18.96 20.60 -2.97
N SER A 380 19.06 21.80 -3.57
CA SER A 380 19.05 23.07 -2.83
C SER A 380 17.78 23.24 -2.00
N ALA A 381 16.60 22.94 -2.59
CA ALA A 381 15.34 22.99 -1.86
C ALA A 381 15.33 22.00 -0.68
N SER A 382 15.88 20.81 -0.86
CA SER A 382 15.97 19.81 0.22
C SER A 382 16.91 20.27 1.35
N ASP A 383 18.00 20.94 1.01
CA ASP A 383 18.92 21.55 1.98
C ASP A 383 18.28 22.71 2.76
N GLU A 384 17.44 23.54 2.12
CA GLU A 384 16.69 24.61 2.77
C GLU A 384 15.75 24.07 3.87
N TYR A 385 15.15 22.89 3.65
CA TYR A 385 14.28 22.21 4.62
C TYR A 385 15.03 21.22 5.51
N GLU A 386 16.37 21.22 5.45
CA GLU A 386 17.22 20.33 6.25
C GLU A 386 16.91 18.84 6.07
N MET A 387 16.46 18.42 4.89
CA MET A 387 16.17 17.04 4.55
C MET A 387 17.42 16.28 4.16
N VAL A 388 17.38 14.96 4.26
CA VAL A 388 18.36 14.03 3.68
C VAL A 388 17.80 13.46 2.41
N MET A 389 18.46 13.66 1.28
CA MET A 389 18.06 13.08 0.00
C MET A 389 19.16 12.17 -0.54
N ALA A 390 18.75 10.99 -1.01
CA ALA A 390 19.60 10.07 -1.74
C ALA A 390 19.11 9.89 -3.18
N PHE A 391 20.07 9.78 -4.10
CA PHE A 391 19.84 9.35 -5.47
C PHE A 391 20.13 7.86 -5.61
N SER A 392 19.16 7.13 -6.14
CA SER A 392 19.27 5.68 -6.36
C SER A 392 19.78 5.31 -7.75
N GLY A 393 19.64 6.20 -8.74
CA GLY A 393 19.84 5.86 -10.14
C GLY A 393 18.82 4.87 -10.73
N ILE A 394 17.80 4.46 -9.93
CA ILE A 394 16.85 3.42 -10.30
C ILE A 394 15.45 4.02 -10.51
N ARG A 395 14.97 4.00 -11.75
CA ARG A 395 13.59 4.34 -12.08
C ARG A 395 12.68 3.12 -11.89
N LEU A 396 11.54 3.32 -11.22
CA LEU A 396 10.62 2.25 -10.81
C LEU A 396 9.27 2.33 -11.55
N PHE A 397 9.25 2.77 -12.80
CA PHE A 397 7.99 2.84 -13.55
C PHE A 397 7.30 1.48 -13.65
N HIS A 398 6.00 1.49 -13.38
CA HIS A 398 5.11 0.35 -13.46
C HIS A 398 3.83 0.76 -14.21
N HIS A 399 3.53 0.07 -15.31
CA HIS A 399 2.40 0.37 -16.21
C HIS A 399 1.61 -0.89 -16.54
#